data_b4a82a301f2948a6124620c836b5e717
#
_entry.id   b4a82a301f2948a6124620c836b5e717
#
_cell.length_a   1.000
_cell.length_b   1.000
_cell.length_c   1.000
_cell.angle_alpha   90.00
_cell.angle_beta   90.00
_cell.angle_gamma   90.00
#
_symmetry.space_group_name_H-M   'P 1'
#
loop_
_entity.id
_entity.type
_entity.pdbx_description
1 polymer ?
#
loop_
_entity_poly.entity_id
_entity_poly.type
_entity_poly.pdbx_seq_one_letter_code
_entity_poly.pdbx_strand_id
1 'polypeptide(L)'
;KVDYATINSTLVDKYKGKDTFTTFNEGYLFYLQLNFKNNTVANKNVREALAYAINRKDLCENVLKDGSMAATGFVPSQLSTSPAGRDFRDDADKYVSYDQKKAQEYLDAAKKELGTDTITIDLLYGTDESPMDTMAEYLQGSFTKLKGLKVNMVATVKKDRIYNREAHGNFQVVCTRWGPDYADPTTYLNLATTDNSNNYGKYTNAKYDALMEQIQKESDLTKRWDLMIQAEKVMMEDMAYIPVFEKGSAALKAKNVKGLVQVPVGTPYTFKYVKLK
;
A
#
# COMPACT_ATOMS: atom_id res chain seq x y z
N LYS A 1 -1.02 34.64 -11.86
CA LYS A 1 -1.07 33.51 -12.80
C LYS A 1 -0.06 32.45 -12.32
N VAL A 2 -0.49 31.19 -12.20
CA VAL A 2 0.34 30.08 -11.77
C VAL A 2 0.46 29.11 -12.95
N ASP A 3 1.67 28.66 -13.26
CA ASP A 3 1.94 27.79 -14.41
C ASP A 3 1.94 26.29 -14.03
N TYR A 4 2.06 25.97 -12.72
CA TYR A 4 1.89 24.64 -12.15
C TYR A 4 1.25 24.75 -10.76
N ALA A 5 0.23 23.93 -10.47
CA ALA A 5 -0.37 23.84 -9.15
C ALA A 5 -0.93 22.42 -8.92
N THR A 6 -0.68 21.85 -7.74
CA THR A 6 -1.41 20.67 -7.27
C THR A 6 -2.84 21.07 -6.94
N ILE A 7 -3.77 20.15 -7.16
CA ILE A 7 -5.19 20.33 -6.86
C ILE A 7 -5.67 19.22 -5.94
N ASN A 8 -6.63 19.54 -5.07
CA ASN A 8 -7.27 18.58 -4.22
C ASN A 8 -8.37 17.79 -4.97
N SER A 9 -8.86 16.72 -4.34
CA SER A 9 -9.89 15.82 -4.87
C SER A 9 -11.16 16.56 -5.35
N THR A 10 -11.58 17.62 -4.65
CA THR A 10 -12.81 18.36 -4.99
C THR A 10 -12.74 19.07 -6.36
N LEU A 11 -11.53 19.35 -6.84
CA LEU A 11 -11.30 20.00 -8.13
C LEU A 11 -11.01 19.02 -9.27
N VAL A 12 -10.71 17.75 -8.96
CA VAL A 12 -10.31 16.77 -9.98
C VAL A 12 -11.40 16.57 -11.03
N ASP A 13 -12.64 16.36 -10.62
CA ASP A 13 -13.76 16.14 -11.55
C ASP A 13 -13.97 17.31 -12.52
N LYS A 14 -13.67 18.54 -12.08
CA LYS A 14 -13.76 19.76 -12.91
C LYS A 14 -12.68 19.83 -13.99
N TYR A 15 -11.52 19.26 -13.73
CA TYR A 15 -10.35 19.40 -14.61
C TYR A 15 -9.92 18.10 -15.30
N LYS A 16 -10.38 16.95 -14.84
CA LYS A 16 -10.12 15.63 -15.45
C LYS A 16 -10.51 15.68 -16.94
N GLY A 17 -9.61 15.23 -17.81
CA GLY A 17 -9.78 15.25 -19.25
C GLY A 17 -9.41 16.57 -19.93
N LYS A 18 -8.99 17.62 -19.22
CA LYS A 18 -8.44 18.84 -19.84
C LYS A 18 -6.94 18.67 -20.09
N ASP A 19 -6.43 19.28 -21.15
CA ASP A 19 -5.02 19.20 -21.56
C ASP A 19 -4.02 19.70 -20.51
N THR A 20 -4.50 20.47 -19.54
CA THR A 20 -3.68 20.98 -18.42
C THR A 20 -3.66 20.04 -17.23
N PHE A 21 -4.58 19.05 -17.18
CA PHE A 21 -4.66 18.10 -16.08
C PHE A 21 -3.56 17.05 -16.20
N THR A 22 -2.91 16.74 -15.10
CA THR A 22 -1.89 15.66 -15.01
C THR A 22 -1.95 15.00 -13.64
N THR A 23 -1.55 13.76 -13.59
CA THR A 23 -1.35 13.01 -12.34
C THR A 23 0.07 12.47 -12.30
N PHE A 24 0.57 12.21 -11.09
CA PHE A 24 1.86 11.54 -10.91
C PHE A 24 1.83 10.65 -9.65
N ASN A 25 2.66 9.61 -9.62
CA ASN A 25 2.84 8.72 -8.48
C ASN A 25 3.83 9.37 -7.50
N GLU A 26 3.43 9.47 -6.22
CA GLU A 26 4.29 10.01 -5.15
C GLU A 26 5.23 8.96 -4.56
N GLY A 27 5.13 7.70 -5.00
CA GLY A 27 5.93 6.59 -4.52
C GLY A 27 5.43 5.97 -3.21
N TYR A 28 4.53 6.59 -2.48
CA TYR A 28 4.01 6.01 -1.23
C TYR A 28 3.02 4.89 -1.48
N LEU A 29 3.20 3.78 -0.76
CA LEU A 29 2.20 2.73 -0.63
C LEU A 29 1.42 2.92 0.68
N PHE A 30 0.10 2.92 0.61
CA PHE A 30 -0.80 2.81 1.76
C PHE A 30 -1.26 1.35 1.88
N TYR A 31 -1.13 0.80 3.08
CA TYR A 31 -1.38 -0.62 3.32
C TYR A 31 -1.86 -0.89 4.74
N LEU A 32 -2.35 -2.11 4.99
CA LEU A 32 -2.61 -2.60 6.32
C LEU A 32 -1.42 -3.44 6.80
N GLN A 33 -0.89 -3.08 7.96
CA GLN A 33 0.04 -3.92 8.70
C GLN A 33 -0.74 -4.74 9.73
N LEU A 34 -0.40 -6.02 9.83
CA LEU A 34 -1.12 -7.02 10.61
C LEU A 34 -0.23 -7.53 11.74
N ASN A 35 -0.78 -7.67 12.94
CA ASN A 35 -0.04 -8.16 14.09
C ASN A 35 -0.12 -9.69 14.19
N PHE A 36 0.92 -10.39 13.76
CA PHE A 36 1.01 -11.86 13.78
C PHE A 36 1.09 -12.46 15.20
N LYS A 37 1.22 -11.64 16.25
CA LYS A 37 1.08 -12.10 17.65
C LYS A 37 -0.36 -12.07 18.13
N ASN A 38 -1.29 -11.52 17.36
CA ASN A 38 -2.72 -11.58 17.62
C ASN A 38 -3.34 -12.79 16.91
N ASN A 39 -3.94 -13.70 17.66
CA ASN A 39 -4.48 -14.96 17.14
C ASN A 39 -5.51 -14.78 16.02
N THR A 40 -6.32 -13.71 16.06
CA THR A 40 -7.34 -13.44 15.05
C THR A 40 -6.68 -13.14 13.69
N VAL A 41 -5.79 -12.16 13.64
CA VAL A 41 -5.15 -11.75 12.38
C VAL A 41 -3.94 -12.60 11.99
N ALA A 42 -3.41 -13.43 12.91
CA ALA A 42 -2.47 -14.49 12.58
C ALA A 42 -3.11 -15.60 11.72
N ASN A 43 -4.44 -15.75 11.78
CA ASN A 43 -5.17 -16.65 10.91
C ASN A 43 -5.15 -16.14 9.46
N LYS A 44 -4.63 -16.95 8.53
CA LYS A 44 -4.48 -16.55 7.12
C LYS A 44 -5.82 -16.27 6.46
N ASN A 45 -6.86 -17.03 6.77
CA ASN A 45 -8.18 -16.84 6.20
C ASN A 45 -8.80 -15.49 6.60
N VAL A 46 -8.50 -14.97 7.81
CA VAL A 46 -8.89 -13.60 8.21
C VAL A 46 -8.19 -12.58 7.30
N ARG A 47 -6.88 -12.70 7.07
CA ARG A 47 -6.13 -11.77 6.24
C ARG A 47 -6.60 -11.78 4.78
N GLU A 48 -6.84 -12.98 4.23
CA GLU A 48 -7.39 -13.14 2.88
C GLU A 48 -8.80 -12.53 2.76
N ALA A 49 -9.66 -12.75 3.76
CA ALA A 49 -11.00 -12.16 3.78
C ALA A 49 -10.93 -10.63 3.72
N LEU A 50 -10.07 -10.02 4.53
CA LEU A 50 -9.85 -8.56 4.51
C LEU A 50 -9.31 -8.10 3.14
N ALA A 51 -8.33 -8.81 2.58
CA ALA A 51 -7.71 -8.44 1.30
C ALA A 51 -8.70 -8.46 0.13
N TYR A 52 -9.55 -9.50 0.04
CA TYR A 52 -10.57 -9.63 -1.00
C TYR A 52 -11.78 -8.69 -0.80
N ALA A 53 -12.05 -8.22 0.41
CA ALA A 53 -13.15 -7.29 0.69
C ALA A 53 -12.90 -5.86 0.19
N ILE A 54 -11.65 -5.49 -0.15
CA ILE A 54 -11.29 -4.12 -0.50
C ILE A 54 -11.45 -3.88 -1.99
N ASN A 55 -12.43 -3.06 -2.38
CA ASN A 55 -12.53 -2.54 -3.75
C ASN A 55 -11.59 -1.34 -3.92
N ARG A 56 -10.32 -1.61 -4.18
CA ARG A 56 -9.24 -0.62 -4.31
C ARG A 56 -9.48 0.38 -5.43
N LYS A 57 -10.06 -0.09 -6.53
CA LYS A 57 -10.39 0.76 -7.67
C LYS A 57 -11.44 1.80 -7.29
N ASP A 58 -12.51 1.37 -6.63
CA ASP A 58 -13.58 2.27 -6.16
C ASP A 58 -13.05 3.30 -5.15
N LEU A 59 -12.20 2.86 -4.20
CA LEU A 59 -11.53 3.77 -3.26
C LEU A 59 -10.74 4.87 -4.00
N CYS A 60 -9.93 4.51 -4.99
CA CYS A 60 -9.08 5.48 -5.70
C CYS A 60 -9.90 6.40 -6.62
N GLU A 61 -10.83 5.84 -7.41
CA GLU A 61 -11.53 6.57 -8.46
C GLU A 61 -12.71 7.39 -7.95
N ASN A 62 -13.41 6.93 -6.91
CA ASN A 62 -14.67 7.51 -6.46
C ASN A 62 -14.59 8.18 -5.08
N VAL A 63 -13.62 7.79 -4.24
CA VAL A 63 -13.47 8.35 -2.89
C VAL A 63 -12.26 9.29 -2.81
N LEU A 64 -11.05 8.80 -3.08
CA LEU A 64 -9.83 9.63 -3.00
C LEU A 64 -9.77 10.68 -4.11
N LYS A 65 -10.02 10.30 -5.36
CA LYS A 65 -10.08 11.21 -6.54
C LYS A 65 -8.89 12.16 -6.65
N ASP A 66 -7.70 11.70 -6.28
CA ASP A 66 -6.51 12.55 -6.17
C ASP A 66 -5.36 12.08 -7.08
N GLY A 67 -5.63 11.11 -7.95
CA GLY A 67 -4.62 10.48 -8.80
C GLY A 67 -4.00 9.23 -8.19
N SER A 68 -4.42 8.83 -6.99
CA SER A 68 -4.02 7.55 -6.38
C SER A 68 -4.47 6.37 -7.23
N MET A 69 -3.70 5.29 -7.22
CA MET A 69 -3.92 4.08 -8.00
C MET A 69 -4.13 2.87 -7.11
N ALA A 70 -4.99 1.95 -7.54
CA ALA A 70 -5.22 0.69 -6.85
C ALA A 70 -3.91 -0.13 -6.80
N ALA A 71 -3.43 -0.46 -5.61
CA ALA A 71 -2.26 -1.31 -5.47
C ALA A 71 -2.58 -2.74 -5.92
N THR A 72 -1.63 -3.38 -6.61
CA THR A 72 -1.73 -4.78 -7.06
C THR A 72 -0.71 -5.69 -6.39
N GLY A 73 0.28 -5.12 -5.71
CA GLY A 73 1.31 -5.78 -4.93
C GLY A 73 1.85 -4.83 -3.86
N PHE A 74 2.92 -5.22 -3.19
CA PHE A 74 3.50 -4.44 -2.09
C PHE A 74 4.56 -3.45 -2.56
N VAL A 75 5.27 -3.74 -3.64
CA VAL A 75 6.18 -2.78 -4.29
C VAL A 75 5.36 -1.91 -5.25
N PRO A 76 5.34 -0.58 -5.10
CA PRO A 76 4.59 0.31 -6.00
C PRO A 76 5.12 0.32 -7.44
N SER A 77 4.25 0.68 -8.36
CA SER A 77 4.62 0.98 -9.75
C SER A 77 5.47 2.24 -9.86
N GLN A 78 6.23 2.36 -10.96
CA GLN A 78 7.08 3.51 -11.27
C GLN A 78 8.24 3.76 -10.28
N LEU A 79 8.48 2.82 -9.36
CA LEU A 79 9.57 2.93 -8.37
C LEU A 79 10.92 2.65 -9.01
N SER A 80 11.02 1.57 -9.75
CA SER A 80 12.28 1.12 -10.37
C SER A 80 12.03 0.27 -11.59
N THR A 81 13.06 0.14 -12.42
CA THR A 81 13.01 -0.64 -13.65
C THR A 81 14.07 -1.74 -13.66
N SER A 82 13.74 -2.87 -14.28
CA SER A 82 14.67 -3.97 -14.52
C SER A 82 15.82 -3.54 -15.44
N PRO A 83 16.89 -4.32 -15.56
CA PRO A 83 17.93 -4.10 -16.56
C PRO A 83 17.40 -4.04 -18.00
N ALA A 84 16.24 -4.65 -18.26
CA ALA A 84 15.53 -4.58 -19.55
C ALA A 84 14.62 -3.33 -19.69
N GLY A 85 14.58 -2.44 -18.70
CA GLY A 85 13.78 -1.21 -18.70
C GLY A 85 12.29 -1.40 -18.38
N ARG A 86 11.89 -2.54 -17.82
CA ARG A 86 10.49 -2.83 -17.44
C ARG A 86 10.24 -2.48 -16.00
N ASP A 87 9.05 -1.95 -15.73
CA ASP A 87 8.60 -1.66 -14.36
C ASP A 87 8.47 -2.94 -13.52
N PHE A 88 8.69 -2.83 -12.20
CA PHE A 88 8.56 -3.98 -11.29
C PHE A 88 7.16 -4.59 -11.31
N ARG A 89 6.11 -3.76 -11.38
CA ARG A 89 4.74 -4.24 -11.45
C ARG A 89 4.37 -4.93 -12.76
N ASP A 90 5.11 -4.66 -13.85
CA ASP A 90 4.91 -5.35 -15.14
C ASP A 90 5.49 -6.77 -15.12
N ASP A 91 6.51 -7.02 -14.30
CA ASP A 91 7.19 -8.31 -14.19
C ASP A 91 6.64 -9.18 -13.03
N ALA A 92 6.11 -8.56 -11.99
CA ALA A 92 5.57 -9.27 -10.83
C ALA A 92 4.06 -9.56 -10.96
N ASP A 93 3.58 -10.57 -10.23
CA ASP A 93 2.17 -10.97 -10.20
C ASP A 93 1.27 -9.88 -9.58
N LYS A 94 -0.03 -9.96 -9.87
CA LYS A 94 -1.07 -9.22 -9.15
C LYS A 94 -1.59 -10.09 -8.02
N TYR A 95 -1.32 -9.67 -6.78
CA TYR A 95 -1.59 -10.50 -5.60
C TYR A 95 -2.92 -10.21 -4.94
N VAL A 96 -3.51 -9.04 -5.19
CA VAL A 96 -4.76 -8.60 -4.55
C VAL A 96 -5.80 -8.22 -5.58
N SER A 97 -7.03 -8.64 -5.33
CA SER A 97 -8.20 -8.34 -6.14
C SER A 97 -9.42 -8.12 -5.25
N TYR A 98 -10.50 -7.56 -5.80
CA TYR A 98 -11.77 -7.43 -5.11
C TYR A 98 -12.70 -8.57 -5.51
N ASP A 99 -13.17 -9.32 -4.51
CA ASP A 99 -14.18 -10.35 -4.67
C ASP A 99 -14.91 -10.55 -3.32
N GLN A 100 -16.11 -9.97 -3.22
CA GLN A 100 -16.90 -10.00 -1.99
C GLN A 100 -17.36 -11.43 -1.62
N LYS A 101 -17.61 -12.28 -2.60
CA LYS A 101 -18.01 -13.67 -2.36
C LYS A 101 -16.83 -14.46 -1.77
N LYS A 102 -15.68 -14.34 -2.40
CA LYS A 102 -14.45 -14.98 -1.95
C LYS A 102 -14.02 -14.48 -0.56
N ALA A 103 -14.16 -13.18 -0.30
CA ALA A 103 -13.93 -12.61 1.02
C ALA A 103 -14.83 -13.26 2.09
N GLN A 104 -16.11 -13.49 1.80
CA GLN A 104 -17.01 -14.17 2.72
C GLN A 104 -16.63 -15.65 2.91
N GLU A 105 -16.25 -16.35 1.85
CA GLU A 105 -15.81 -17.74 1.94
C GLU A 105 -14.60 -17.90 2.86
N TYR A 106 -13.61 -17.01 2.74
CA TYR A 106 -12.45 -16.99 3.64
C TYR A 106 -12.84 -16.63 5.08
N LEU A 107 -13.74 -15.67 5.28
CA LEU A 107 -14.20 -15.33 6.63
C LEU A 107 -14.95 -16.50 7.28
N ASP A 108 -15.76 -17.23 6.51
CA ASP A 108 -16.47 -18.39 7.03
C ASP A 108 -15.53 -19.55 7.37
N ALA A 109 -14.45 -19.72 6.60
CA ALA A 109 -13.37 -20.66 6.95
C ALA A 109 -12.66 -20.22 8.23
N ALA A 110 -12.31 -18.95 8.35
CA ALA A 110 -11.68 -18.39 9.55
C ALA A 110 -12.52 -18.58 10.81
N LYS A 111 -13.85 -18.36 10.72
CA LYS A 111 -14.78 -18.57 11.84
C LYS A 111 -14.77 -20.02 12.32
N LYS A 112 -14.75 -20.98 11.40
CA LYS A 112 -14.65 -22.41 11.73
C LYS A 112 -13.33 -22.74 12.44
N GLU A 113 -12.21 -22.24 11.91
CA GLU A 113 -10.89 -22.51 12.49
C GLU A 113 -10.71 -21.87 13.87
N LEU A 114 -11.30 -20.68 14.07
CA LEU A 114 -11.25 -19.96 15.34
C LEU A 114 -12.37 -20.36 16.34
N GLY A 115 -13.30 -21.21 15.93
CA GLY A 115 -14.40 -21.68 16.78
C GLY A 115 -15.37 -20.58 17.22
N THR A 116 -15.67 -19.61 16.33
CA THR A 116 -16.53 -18.46 16.64
C THR A 116 -17.47 -18.11 15.48
N ASP A 117 -18.66 -17.62 15.79
CA ASP A 117 -19.61 -17.13 14.79
C ASP A 117 -19.34 -15.68 14.37
N THR A 118 -18.57 -14.94 15.17
CA THR A 118 -18.28 -13.53 14.92
C THR A 118 -16.79 -13.27 15.18
N ILE A 119 -16.12 -12.68 14.18
CA ILE A 119 -14.77 -12.17 14.30
C ILE A 119 -14.84 -10.64 14.52
N THR A 120 -14.10 -10.15 15.50
CA THR A 120 -13.97 -8.70 15.73
C THR A 120 -12.53 -8.29 15.50
N ILE A 121 -12.33 -7.22 14.73
CA ILE A 121 -11.02 -6.62 14.50
C ILE A 121 -11.01 -5.16 14.94
N ASP A 122 -9.90 -4.75 15.52
CA ASP A 122 -9.60 -3.36 15.82
C ASP A 122 -8.77 -2.78 14.67
N LEU A 123 -9.32 -1.76 13.99
CA LEU A 123 -8.65 -1.05 12.90
C LEU A 123 -8.07 0.26 13.45
N LEU A 124 -6.78 0.26 13.70
CA LEU A 124 -6.03 1.42 14.19
C LEU A 124 -5.67 2.35 13.02
N TYR A 125 -5.82 3.66 13.19
CA TYR A 125 -5.44 4.66 12.18
C TYR A 125 -5.09 6.02 12.78
N GLY A 126 -4.29 6.80 12.02
CA GLY A 126 -3.93 8.17 12.37
C GLY A 126 -4.94 9.18 11.84
N THR A 127 -5.38 10.11 12.69
CA THR A 127 -6.35 11.17 12.31
C THR A 127 -5.69 12.43 11.75
N ASP A 128 -4.38 12.54 11.88
CA ASP A 128 -3.56 13.69 11.44
C ASP A 128 -2.69 13.34 10.20
N GLU A 129 -3.02 12.27 9.48
CA GLU A 129 -2.30 11.79 8.29
C GLU A 129 -3.24 11.62 7.10
N SER A 130 -3.55 12.69 6.38
CA SER A 130 -4.39 12.58 5.17
C SER A 130 -3.73 11.68 4.11
N PRO A 131 -4.52 10.78 3.43
CA PRO A 131 -5.94 10.50 3.58
C PRO A 131 -6.25 9.26 4.45
N MET A 132 -5.53 9.07 5.57
CA MET A 132 -5.60 7.85 6.40
C MET A 132 -7.00 7.62 7.01
N ASP A 133 -7.64 8.69 7.48
CA ASP A 133 -9.01 8.69 7.99
C ASP A 133 -10.02 8.22 6.92
N THR A 134 -9.96 8.83 5.74
CA THR A 134 -10.80 8.45 4.58
C THR A 134 -10.59 6.99 4.18
N MET A 135 -9.33 6.53 4.17
CA MET A 135 -9.01 5.12 3.93
C MET A 135 -9.64 4.22 5.00
N ALA A 136 -9.47 4.54 6.28
CA ALA A 136 -9.96 3.72 7.38
C ALA A 136 -11.50 3.61 7.38
N GLU A 137 -12.21 4.71 7.14
CA GLU A 137 -13.68 4.73 7.01
C GLU A 137 -14.16 3.89 5.83
N TYR A 138 -13.51 4.00 4.68
CA TYR A 138 -13.83 3.19 3.51
C TYR A 138 -13.63 1.69 3.78
N LEU A 139 -12.52 1.34 4.45
CA LEU A 139 -12.22 -0.04 4.83
C LEU A 139 -13.24 -0.59 5.83
N GLN A 140 -13.62 0.18 6.84
CA GLN A 140 -14.69 -0.19 7.76
C GLN A 140 -15.98 -0.52 6.99
N GLY A 141 -16.40 0.39 6.09
CA GLY A 141 -17.58 0.18 5.24
C GLY A 141 -17.49 -1.05 4.34
N SER A 142 -16.27 -1.40 3.89
CA SER A 142 -16.03 -2.60 3.07
C SER A 142 -16.09 -3.88 3.91
N PHE A 143 -15.47 -3.89 5.07
CA PHE A 143 -15.38 -5.06 5.95
C PHE A 143 -16.70 -5.40 6.62
N THR A 144 -17.49 -4.41 7.02
CA THR A 144 -18.83 -4.62 7.64
C THR A 144 -19.87 -5.21 6.70
N LYS A 145 -19.59 -5.29 5.38
CA LYS A 145 -20.41 -6.04 4.43
C LYS A 145 -20.28 -7.56 4.59
N LEU A 146 -19.22 -8.02 5.26
CA LEU A 146 -19.00 -9.45 5.52
C LEU A 146 -19.81 -9.90 6.73
N LYS A 147 -20.63 -10.93 6.55
CA LYS A 147 -21.48 -11.46 7.61
C LYS A 147 -20.64 -12.16 8.70
N GLY A 148 -20.72 -11.63 9.92
CA GLY A 148 -19.98 -12.16 11.04
C GLY A 148 -18.60 -11.48 11.25
N LEU A 149 -18.30 -10.37 10.55
CA LEU A 149 -17.16 -9.51 10.83
C LEU A 149 -17.63 -8.21 11.49
N LYS A 150 -17.03 -7.86 12.61
CA LYS A 150 -17.19 -6.58 13.31
C LYS A 150 -15.87 -5.80 13.25
N VAL A 151 -15.96 -4.50 13.07
CA VAL A 151 -14.78 -3.62 13.00
C VAL A 151 -14.94 -2.50 14.02
N ASN A 152 -14.02 -2.45 14.97
CA ASN A 152 -13.89 -1.33 15.90
C ASN A 152 -12.88 -0.34 15.31
N MET A 153 -13.28 0.91 15.17
CA MET A 153 -12.41 1.98 14.73
C MET A 153 -11.60 2.53 15.91
N VAL A 154 -10.27 2.46 15.82
CA VAL A 154 -9.36 2.95 16.86
C VAL A 154 -8.59 4.14 16.32
N ALA A 155 -9.13 5.31 16.56
CA ALA A 155 -8.56 6.58 16.12
C ALA A 155 -7.48 7.08 17.08
N THR A 156 -6.36 7.56 16.55
CA THR A 156 -5.32 8.22 17.34
C THR A 156 -4.52 9.18 16.45
N VAL A 157 -3.53 9.90 17.02
CA VAL A 157 -2.60 10.72 16.25
C VAL A 157 -1.40 9.88 15.80
N LYS A 158 -0.75 10.28 14.71
CA LYS A 158 0.39 9.58 14.11
C LYS A 158 1.48 9.20 15.13
N LYS A 159 1.82 10.15 15.99
CA LYS A 159 2.87 9.92 16.99
C LYS A 159 2.51 8.80 17.97
N ASP A 160 1.27 8.76 18.46
CA ASP A 160 0.79 7.70 19.36
C ASP A 160 0.69 6.36 18.61
N ARG A 161 0.17 6.38 17.36
CA ARG A 161 0.07 5.21 16.49
C ARG A 161 1.42 4.50 16.36
N ILE A 162 2.47 5.23 15.97
CA ILE A 162 3.80 4.64 15.70
C ILE A 162 4.51 4.27 16.99
N TYR A 163 4.67 5.21 17.92
CA TYR A 163 5.57 5.04 19.06
C TYR A 163 4.96 4.33 20.27
N ASN A 164 3.64 4.41 20.45
CA ASN A 164 2.99 3.80 21.62
C ASN A 164 2.16 2.56 21.26
N ARG A 165 1.66 2.46 20.01
CA ARG A 165 0.84 1.33 19.58
C ARG A 165 1.65 0.33 18.77
N GLU A 166 2.12 0.70 17.59
CA GLU A 166 2.84 -0.21 16.69
C GLU A 166 4.13 -0.71 17.32
N ALA A 167 4.98 0.17 17.84
CA ALA A 167 6.27 -0.18 18.44
C ALA A 167 6.16 -1.14 19.64
N HIS A 168 5.01 -1.14 20.35
CA HIS A 168 4.74 -2.03 21.48
C HIS A 168 3.80 -3.20 21.15
N GLY A 169 3.39 -3.36 19.88
CA GLY A 169 2.49 -4.43 19.47
C GLY A 169 1.05 -4.26 19.95
N ASN A 170 0.65 -3.05 20.35
CA ASN A 170 -0.68 -2.72 20.87
C ASN A 170 -1.66 -2.40 19.73
N PHE A 171 -1.79 -3.30 18.77
CA PHE A 171 -2.71 -3.21 17.64
C PHE A 171 -3.05 -4.60 17.12
N GLN A 172 -4.13 -4.72 16.35
CA GLN A 172 -4.45 -5.90 15.55
C GLN A 172 -4.17 -5.64 14.07
N VAL A 173 -4.88 -4.67 13.50
CA VAL A 173 -4.73 -4.20 12.11
C VAL A 173 -4.50 -2.71 12.18
N VAL A 174 -3.49 -2.21 11.48
CA VAL A 174 -3.21 -0.77 11.42
C VAL A 174 -3.15 -0.27 9.99
N CYS A 175 -3.85 0.83 9.72
CA CYS A 175 -3.68 1.63 8.52
C CYS A 175 -2.37 2.39 8.61
N THR A 176 -1.46 2.14 7.69
CA THR A 176 -0.15 2.78 7.67
C THR A 176 0.31 3.02 6.23
N ARG A 177 1.48 3.63 6.09
CA ARG A 177 2.09 3.90 4.78
C ARG A 177 3.60 3.80 4.84
N TRP A 178 4.20 3.52 3.71
CA TRP A 178 5.64 3.62 3.51
C TRP A 178 5.94 4.47 2.28
N GLY A 179 6.95 5.32 2.37
CA GLY A 179 7.53 6.03 1.24
C GLY A 179 8.91 5.46 0.94
N PRO A 180 9.35 5.43 -0.32
CA PRO A 180 10.62 4.83 -0.67
C PRO A 180 11.80 5.68 -0.20
N ASP A 181 12.78 5.05 0.46
CA ASP A 181 14.04 5.70 0.84
C ASP A 181 15.00 5.80 -0.35
N TYR A 182 14.85 4.87 -1.32
CA TYR A 182 15.66 4.78 -2.54
C TYR A 182 14.89 4.05 -3.65
N ALA A 183 15.33 4.22 -4.92
CA ALA A 183 14.66 3.70 -6.11
C ALA A 183 15.02 2.22 -6.38
N ASP A 184 14.68 1.33 -5.42
CA ASP A 184 14.88 -0.12 -5.54
C ASP A 184 13.76 -0.84 -4.78
N PRO A 185 13.22 -1.99 -5.26
CA PRO A 185 12.16 -2.73 -4.60
C PRO A 185 12.45 -3.10 -3.14
N THR A 186 13.71 -3.25 -2.78
CA THR A 186 14.11 -3.63 -1.42
C THR A 186 13.76 -2.58 -0.37
N THR A 187 13.50 -1.31 -0.74
CA THR A 187 13.00 -0.30 0.21
C THR A 187 11.64 -0.69 0.80
N TYR A 188 10.85 -1.48 0.08
CA TYR A 188 9.58 -2.06 0.53
C TYR A 188 9.76 -3.47 1.07
N LEU A 189 10.48 -4.33 0.34
CA LEU A 189 10.65 -5.72 0.70
C LEU A 189 11.35 -5.89 2.05
N ASN A 190 12.32 -5.04 2.39
CA ASN A 190 13.00 -5.09 3.69
C ASN A 190 12.04 -4.97 4.88
N LEU A 191 10.86 -4.33 4.72
CA LEU A 191 9.90 -4.18 5.81
C LEU A 191 9.37 -5.51 6.36
N ALA A 192 9.40 -6.57 5.55
CA ALA A 192 8.88 -7.89 5.92
C ALA A 192 9.95 -8.85 6.44
N THR A 193 11.23 -8.46 6.47
CA THR A 193 12.28 -9.31 7.08
C THR A 193 12.06 -9.43 8.58
N THR A 194 12.36 -10.60 9.13
CA THR A 194 12.09 -10.94 10.54
C THR A 194 12.69 -9.92 11.50
N ASP A 195 13.92 -9.46 11.24
CA ASP A 195 14.66 -8.56 12.14
C ASP A 195 14.49 -7.06 11.81
N ASN A 196 13.65 -6.70 10.83
CA ASN A 196 13.45 -5.29 10.50
C ASN A 196 12.73 -4.55 11.64
N SER A 197 13.27 -3.40 12.03
CA SER A 197 12.72 -2.57 13.11
C SER A 197 11.31 -2.04 12.83
N ASN A 198 10.91 -1.92 11.55
CA ASN A 198 9.57 -1.50 11.13
C ASN A 198 8.60 -2.69 10.97
N ASN A 199 9.07 -3.93 11.13
CA ASN A 199 8.21 -5.11 11.18
C ASN A 199 7.50 -5.19 12.55
N TYR A 200 6.68 -4.18 12.85
CA TYR A 200 5.92 -4.11 14.10
C TYR A 200 4.93 -5.27 14.25
N GLY A 201 4.42 -5.76 13.13
CA GLY A 201 3.50 -6.91 13.06
C GLY A 201 4.14 -8.25 13.37
N LYS A 202 5.47 -8.33 13.45
CA LYS A 202 6.22 -9.55 13.76
C LYS A 202 5.94 -10.71 12.80
N TYR A 203 5.76 -10.40 11.50
CA TYR A 203 5.79 -11.41 10.45
C TYR A 203 7.15 -12.10 10.42
N THR A 204 7.17 -13.41 10.25
CA THR A 204 8.39 -14.21 10.12
C THR A 204 8.20 -15.28 9.07
N ASN A 205 9.16 -15.42 8.17
CA ASN A 205 9.18 -16.50 7.17
C ASN A 205 10.63 -16.76 6.75
N ALA A 206 11.17 -17.92 7.14
CA ALA A 206 12.57 -18.27 6.87
C ALA A 206 12.92 -18.33 5.37
N LYS A 207 11.96 -18.70 4.50
CA LYS A 207 12.18 -18.69 3.05
C LYS A 207 12.29 -17.25 2.54
N TYR A 208 11.48 -16.35 3.08
CA TYR A 208 11.55 -14.93 2.76
C TYR A 208 12.87 -14.32 3.17
N ASP A 209 13.28 -14.54 4.42
CA ASP A 209 14.55 -14.00 4.95
C ASP A 209 15.74 -14.51 4.14
N ALA A 210 15.76 -15.81 3.78
CA ALA A 210 16.81 -16.37 2.93
C ALA A 210 16.85 -15.75 1.52
N LEU A 211 15.70 -15.42 0.93
CA LEU A 211 15.64 -14.68 -0.35
C LEU A 211 16.20 -13.28 -0.20
N MET A 212 15.86 -12.56 0.88
CA MET A 212 16.37 -11.22 1.13
C MET A 212 17.88 -11.19 1.34
N GLU A 213 18.44 -12.21 2.01
CA GLU A 213 19.89 -12.38 2.11
C GLU A 213 20.56 -12.64 0.74
N GLN A 214 19.95 -13.45 -0.12
CA GLN A 214 20.46 -13.69 -1.47
C GLN A 214 20.43 -12.40 -2.30
N ILE A 215 19.34 -11.63 -2.24
CA ILE A 215 19.21 -10.33 -2.94
C ILE A 215 20.35 -9.38 -2.57
N GLN A 216 20.76 -9.35 -1.29
CA GLN A 216 21.87 -8.50 -0.83
C GLN A 216 23.24 -8.91 -1.38
N LYS A 217 23.42 -10.21 -1.67
CA LYS A 217 24.70 -10.78 -2.11
C LYS A 217 24.79 -10.90 -3.64
N GLU A 218 23.66 -10.84 -4.36
CA GLU A 218 23.61 -11.05 -5.80
C GLU A 218 24.09 -9.81 -6.56
N SER A 219 25.12 -9.97 -7.37
CA SER A 219 25.71 -8.93 -8.21
C SER A 219 25.16 -8.90 -9.65
N ASP A 220 24.60 -10.01 -10.13
CA ASP A 220 23.90 -10.04 -11.40
C ASP A 220 22.52 -9.36 -11.25
N LEU A 221 22.37 -8.21 -11.86
CA LEU A 221 21.15 -7.39 -11.70
C LEU A 221 19.88 -8.07 -12.21
N THR A 222 19.97 -8.95 -13.20
CA THR A 222 18.82 -9.70 -13.70
C THR A 222 18.39 -10.77 -12.69
N LYS A 223 19.34 -11.55 -12.18
CA LYS A 223 19.05 -12.53 -11.13
C LYS A 223 18.55 -11.87 -9.86
N ARG A 224 19.14 -10.74 -9.48
CA ARG A 224 18.69 -9.96 -8.32
C ARG A 224 17.24 -9.50 -8.49
N TRP A 225 16.87 -9.05 -9.69
CA TRP A 225 15.50 -8.68 -10.02
C TRP A 225 14.52 -9.84 -9.86
N ASP A 226 14.87 -11.01 -10.40
CA ASP A 226 14.05 -12.23 -10.26
C ASP A 226 13.90 -12.67 -8.80
N LEU A 227 14.95 -12.54 -7.99
CA LEU A 227 14.89 -12.83 -6.55
C LEU A 227 13.95 -11.86 -5.81
N MET A 228 13.93 -10.57 -6.17
CA MET A 228 13.02 -9.60 -5.58
C MET A 228 11.55 -9.92 -5.93
N ILE A 229 11.25 -10.34 -7.15
CA ILE A 229 9.92 -10.82 -7.54
C ILE A 229 9.51 -12.06 -6.72
N GLN A 230 10.43 -13.02 -6.56
CA GLN A 230 10.18 -14.21 -5.73
C GLN A 230 9.95 -13.84 -4.26
N ALA A 231 10.69 -12.88 -3.72
CA ALA A 231 10.50 -12.42 -2.34
C ALA A 231 9.11 -11.79 -2.16
N GLU A 232 8.71 -10.87 -3.05
CA GLU A 232 7.36 -10.30 -2.99
C GLU A 232 6.29 -11.39 -3.08
N LYS A 233 6.47 -12.38 -3.96
CA LYS A 233 5.53 -13.50 -4.08
C LYS A 233 5.36 -14.25 -2.76
N VAL A 234 6.44 -14.62 -2.09
CA VAL A 234 6.39 -15.34 -0.79
C VAL A 234 5.60 -14.54 0.25
N MET A 235 5.91 -13.24 0.44
CA MET A 235 5.23 -12.45 1.44
C MET A 235 3.76 -12.17 1.11
N MET A 236 3.44 -12.06 -0.18
CA MET A 236 2.06 -11.81 -0.62
C MET A 236 1.22 -13.09 -0.61
N GLU A 237 1.80 -14.25 -0.90
CA GLU A 237 1.13 -15.54 -0.71
C GLU A 237 0.77 -15.79 0.76
N ASP A 238 1.57 -15.29 1.70
CA ASP A 238 1.26 -15.32 3.13
C ASP A 238 0.26 -14.21 3.54
N MET A 239 -0.05 -13.29 2.66
CA MET A 239 -0.76 -12.04 2.94
C MET A 239 -0.19 -11.35 4.19
N ALA A 240 1.16 -11.20 4.21
CA ALA A 240 1.88 -10.60 5.33
C ALA A 240 1.50 -9.13 5.57
N TYR A 241 1.21 -8.42 4.50
CA TYR A 241 0.68 -7.07 4.45
C TYR A 241 -0.46 -7.02 3.44
N ILE A 242 -1.41 -6.11 3.62
CA ILE A 242 -2.50 -5.92 2.66
C ILE A 242 -2.32 -4.56 1.97
N PRO A 243 -1.75 -4.52 0.75
CA PRO A 243 -1.62 -3.28 0.00
C PRO A 243 -3.01 -2.74 -0.38
N VAL A 244 -3.18 -1.43 -0.28
CA VAL A 244 -4.47 -0.78 -0.56
C VAL A 244 -4.37 0.14 -1.76
N PHE A 245 -3.53 1.17 -1.72
CA PHE A 245 -3.33 2.05 -2.87
C PHE A 245 -1.93 2.66 -2.90
N GLU A 246 -1.50 2.98 -4.11
CA GLU A 246 -0.34 3.81 -4.39
C GLU A 246 -0.76 5.26 -4.42
N LYS A 247 -0.11 6.12 -3.62
CA LYS A 247 -0.47 7.52 -3.50
C LYS A 247 -0.11 8.30 -4.77
N GLY A 248 -1.11 8.92 -5.33
CA GLY A 248 -0.94 9.85 -6.43
C GLY A 248 -1.23 11.30 -6.03
N SER A 249 -0.86 12.21 -6.90
CA SER A 249 -1.27 13.61 -6.85
C SER A 249 -1.85 14.06 -8.19
N ALA A 250 -2.85 14.92 -8.12
CA ALA A 250 -3.41 15.60 -9.29
C ALA A 250 -2.88 17.03 -9.36
N ALA A 251 -2.58 17.48 -10.56
CA ALA A 251 -2.07 18.83 -10.78
C ALA A 251 -2.61 19.45 -12.08
N LEU A 252 -2.55 20.77 -12.13
CA LEU A 252 -2.73 21.55 -13.35
C LEU A 252 -1.37 22.08 -13.79
N LYS A 253 -0.98 21.74 -15.01
CA LYS A 253 0.25 22.20 -15.64
C LYS A 253 -0.09 22.97 -16.92
N ALA A 254 0.34 24.21 -17.01
CA ALA A 254 0.13 25.01 -18.20
C ALA A 254 0.84 24.36 -19.42
N LYS A 255 0.24 24.49 -20.61
CA LYS A 255 0.75 23.85 -21.85
C LYS A 255 2.16 24.29 -22.23
N ASN A 256 2.52 25.51 -21.87
CA ASN A 256 3.84 26.10 -22.11
C ASN A 256 4.93 25.62 -21.13
N VAL A 257 4.59 24.92 -20.05
CA VAL A 257 5.57 24.34 -19.09
C VAL A 257 6.17 23.06 -19.67
N LYS A 258 7.45 23.09 -19.98
CA LYS A 258 8.23 21.94 -20.47
C LYS A 258 9.38 21.64 -19.51
N GLY A 259 9.84 20.37 -19.48
CA GLY A 259 11.02 19.96 -18.73
C GLY A 259 10.83 19.88 -17.20
N LEU A 260 9.60 19.94 -16.70
CA LEU A 260 9.33 19.58 -15.30
C LEU A 260 9.54 18.06 -15.13
N VAL A 261 10.47 17.68 -14.27
CA VAL A 261 10.74 16.28 -13.91
C VAL A 261 10.10 16.02 -12.55
N GLN A 262 9.34 14.92 -12.48
CA GLN A 262 8.72 14.41 -11.27
C GLN A 262 9.19 12.98 -11.05
N VAL A 263 9.56 12.66 -9.83
CA VAL A 263 10.07 11.34 -9.45
C VAL A 263 9.42 10.87 -8.16
N PRO A 264 9.19 9.55 -7.99
CA PRO A 264 8.55 9.00 -6.80
C PRO A 264 9.49 8.92 -5.59
N VAL A 265 10.80 9.13 -5.78
CA VAL A 265 11.82 8.98 -4.73
C VAL A 265 12.64 10.25 -4.59
N GLY A 266 12.88 10.67 -3.36
CA GLY A 266 13.65 11.87 -3.05
C GLY A 266 12.83 13.15 -3.21
N THR A 267 13.43 14.18 -3.80
CA THR A 267 12.73 15.46 -4.05
C THR A 267 11.74 15.29 -5.21
N PRO A 268 10.43 15.42 -4.98
CA PRO A 268 9.41 15.04 -5.96
C PRO A 268 9.42 15.89 -7.23
N TYR A 269 10.05 17.08 -7.20
CA TYR A 269 10.09 18.00 -8.34
C TYR A 269 11.51 18.48 -8.61
N THR A 270 11.91 18.47 -9.90
CA THR A 270 13.11 19.12 -10.36
C THR A 270 12.74 20.19 -11.39
N PHE A 271 12.94 21.45 -11.00
CA PHE A 271 12.66 22.62 -11.84
C PHE A 271 13.85 23.07 -12.70
N LYS A 272 15.03 22.46 -12.51
CA LYS A 272 16.28 22.81 -13.22
C LYS A 272 16.12 22.87 -14.73
N TYR A 273 15.29 22.03 -15.30
CA TYR A 273 15.12 21.91 -16.77
C TYR A 273 13.83 22.57 -17.27
N VAL A 274 13.10 23.25 -16.40
CA VAL A 274 11.84 23.90 -16.76
C VAL A 274 12.08 25.05 -17.71
N LYS A 275 11.31 25.08 -18.77
CA LYS A 275 11.24 26.17 -19.75
C LYS A 275 9.78 26.55 -19.97
N LEU A 276 9.50 27.86 -20.06
CA LEU A 276 8.22 28.39 -20.48
C LEU A 276 8.31 28.71 -21.97
N LYS A 277 7.56 28.00 -22.80
CA LYS A 277 7.56 28.17 -24.28
C LYS A 277 6.21 28.65 -24.75
#